data_4416fb7bbaa86fc7a196f4968086291d
#
_entry.id   4416fb7bbaa86fc7a196f4968086291d
#
_cell.length_a   1.000
_cell.length_b   1.000
_cell.length_c   1.000
_cell.angle_alpha   90.00
_cell.angle_beta   90.00
_cell.angle_gamma   90.00
#
_symmetry.space_group_name_H-M   'P 1'
#
loop_
_entity.id
_entity.type
_entity.pdbx_description
1 polymer ?
#
loop_
_entity_poly.entity_id
_entity_poly.type
_entity_poly.pdbx_seq_one_letter_code
_entity_poly.pdbx_strand_id
1 'polypeptide(L)'
;DALKGKLPAFLPDVPEVREDVADYLGEAQAVDGAIGTLLAEVAKAGELENTLIVISGDHGMPGMPHGKCNLYDFGTGVSLVIAGPMVKGGRVVDDFVNLTALAPTFLEAGGVAVPDVMTGRSLMSVLTSEKAGLVDPERTWVVTGRERHVESARDDMLPYPQRSLSTPTHHLIINFEPDRWPMGNPYELDGSVTEPTPEALTNRKSVV
;
A
#
# COMPACT_ATOMS: atom_id res chain seq x y z
N ASP A 1 -19.27 0.93 15.85
CA ASP A 1 -20.39 0.94 14.90
C ASP A 1 -20.01 1.32 13.45
N ALA A 2 -18.89 1.99 13.22
CA ALA A 2 -18.42 2.34 11.87
C ALA A 2 -18.11 1.12 10.99
N LEU A 3 -17.84 -0.04 11.59
CA LEU A 3 -17.54 -1.30 10.92
C LEU A 3 -18.76 -2.17 10.59
N LYS A 4 -19.95 -1.73 10.94
CA LYS A 4 -21.17 -2.53 10.74
C LYS A 4 -21.37 -2.85 9.26
N GLY A 5 -21.16 -4.12 8.88
CA GLY A 5 -21.32 -4.60 7.50
C GLY A 5 -20.19 -4.24 6.51
N LYS A 6 -19.00 -3.84 6.97
CA LYS A 6 -17.93 -3.33 6.08
C LYS A 6 -16.61 -4.11 6.15
N LEU A 7 -16.60 -5.30 6.71
CA LEU A 7 -15.39 -6.14 6.60
C LEU A 7 -15.19 -6.59 5.16
N PRO A 8 -13.93 -6.69 4.69
CA PRO A 8 -13.62 -7.36 3.43
C PRO A 8 -14.21 -8.79 3.41
N ALA A 9 -14.77 -9.19 2.28
CA ALA A 9 -15.50 -10.45 2.15
C ALA A 9 -14.67 -11.72 2.42
N PHE A 10 -13.34 -11.60 2.35
CA PHE A 10 -12.43 -12.71 2.66
C PHE A 10 -12.06 -12.82 4.13
N LEU A 11 -12.43 -11.84 4.97
CA LEU A 11 -12.24 -11.92 6.42
C LEU A 11 -13.44 -12.56 7.09
N PRO A 12 -13.23 -13.47 8.05
CA PRO A 12 -14.34 -14.01 8.84
C PRO A 12 -14.96 -12.91 9.69
N ASP A 13 -16.30 -12.89 9.71
CA ASP A 13 -17.06 -11.93 10.52
C ASP A 13 -17.23 -12.45 11.96
N VAL A 14 -16.15 -12.36 12.73
CA VAL A 14 -16.08 -12.75 14.14
C VAL A 14 -15.66 -11.56 15.00
N PRO A 15 -15.98 -11.57 16.33
CA PRO A 15 -15.67 -10.46 17.22
C PRO A 15 -14.19 -10.06 17.21
N GLU A 16 -13.28 -11.01 17.21
CA GLU A 16 -11.82 -10.80 17.25
C GLU A 16 -11.33 -10.05 16.02
N VAL A 17 -11.80 -10.43 14.84
CA VAL A 17 -11.44 -9.73 13.58
C VAL A 17 -12.03 -8.32 13.56
N ARG A 18 -13.24 -8.15 14.09
CA ARG A 18 -13.84 -6.81 14.20
C ARG A 18 -13.09 -5.91 15.16
N GLU A 19 -12.58 -6.45 16.26
CA GLU A 19 -11.78 -5.73 17.24
C GLU A 19 -10.46 -5.29 16.61
N ASP A 20 -9.71 -6.21 16.01
CA ASP A 20 -8.44 -5.90 15.30
C ASP A 20 -8.60 -4.82 14.24
N VAL A 21 -9.68 -4.90 13.44
CA VAL A 21 -9.94 -3.87 12.41
C VAL A 21 -10.37 -2.54 13.04
N ALA A 22 -11.09 -2.57 14.16
CA ALA A 22 -11.48 -1.35 14.87
C ALA A 22 -10.26 -0.64 15.48
N ASP A 23 -9.32 -1.38 16.04
CA ASP A 23 -8.07 -0.86 16.59
C ASP A 23 -7.21 -0.24 15.49
N TYR A 24 -7.05 -0.94 14.37
CA TYR A 24 -6.37 -0.39 13.20
C TYR A 24 -7.00 0.92 12.70
N LEU A 25 -8.33 1.01 12.67
CA LEU A 25 -9.02 2.25 12.30
C LEU A 25 -8.85 3.37 13.34
N GLY A 26 -8.69 3.02 14.62
CA GLY A 26 -8.33 3.96 15.68
C GLY A 26 -6.97 4.60 15.43
N GLU A 27 -5.97 3.82 15.06
CA GLU A 27 -4.64 4.31 14.67
C GLU A 27 -4.72 5.19 13.41
N ALA A 28 -5.47 4.76 12.39
CA ALA A 28 -5.69 5.54 11.18
C ALA A 28 -6.34 6.91 11.49
N GLN A 29 -7.28 6.96 12.43
CA GLN A 29 -7.90 8.21 12.88
C GLN A 29 -6.90 9.12 13.60
N ALA A 30 -5.99 8.56 14.39
CA ALA A 30 -4.93 9.33 15.04
C ALA A 30 -3.97 9.96 14.02
N VAL A 31 -3.61 9.21 12.96
CA VAL A 31 -2.81 9.73 11.84
C VAL A 31 -3.55 10.84 11.10
N ASP A 32 -4.85 10.69 10.83
CA ASP A 32 -5.67 11.73 10.20
C ASP A 32 -5.65 13.04 11.02
N GLY A 33 -5.79 12.95 12.33
CA GLY A 33 -5.67 14.10 13.25
C GLY A 33 -4.28 14.77 13.21
N ALA A 34 -3.21 13.97 13.12
CA ALA A 34 -1.84 14.48 12.99
C ALA A 34 -1.62 15.20 11.65
N ILE A 35 -2.15 14.65 10.55
CA ILE A 35 -2.12 15.28 9.23
C ILE A 35 -2.86 16.63 9.27
N GLY A 36 -4.04 16.69 9.88
CA GLY A 36 -4.78 17.94 10.06
C GLY A 36 -3.97 19.00 10.80
N THR A 37 -3.24 18.61 11.84
CA THR A 37 -2.34 19.49 12.60
C THR A 37 -1.20 20.03 11.72
N LEU A 38 -0.55 19.16 10.95
CA LEU A 38 0.54 19.57 10.03
C LEU A 38 0.04 20.55 8.97
N LEU A 39 -1.12 20.28 8.37
CA LEU A 39 -1.71 21.18 7.37
C LEU A 39 -2.06 22.54 7.95
N ALA A 40 -2.54 22.58 9.21
CA ALA A 40 -2.81 23.84 9.90
C ALA A 40 -1.53 24.67 10.12
N GLU A 41 -0.39 24.03 10.44
CA GLU A 41 0.87 24.74 10.60
C GLU A 41 1.44 25.25 9.26
N VAL A 42 1.30 24.49 8.17
CA VAL A 42 1.66 24.94 6.81
C VAL A 42 0.81 26.14 6.41
N ALA A 43 -0.51 26.10 6.68
CA ALA A 43 -1.41 27.23 6.42
C ALA A 43 -1.04 28.49 7.23
N LYS A 44 -0.69 28.32 8.50
CA LYS A 44 -0.23 29.39 9.40
C LYS A 44 1.07 30.04 8.92
N ALA A 45 1.97 29.22 8.33
CA ALA A 45 3.20 29.72 7.73
C ALA A 45 2.95 30.49 6.41
N GLY A 46 1.73 30.46 5.86
CA GLY A 46 1.38 31.08 4.59
C GLY A 46 1.86 30.31 3.36
N GLU A 47 2.27 29.04 3.53
CA GLU A 47 2.93 28.24 2.48
C GLU A 47 1.98 27.23 1.81
N LEU A 48 0.70 27.19 2.17
CA LEU A 48 -0.25 26.22 1.63
C LEU A 48 -0.38 26.31 0.10
N GLU A 49 -0.40 27.53 -0.44
CA GLU A 49 -0.49 27.82 -1.87
C GLU A 49 0.82 27.56 -2.65
N ASN A 50 1.89 27.19 -1.94
CA ASN A 50 3.18 26.84 -2.51
C ASN A 50 3.63 25.40 -2.14
N THR A 51 2.71 24.59 -1.64
CA THR A 51 3.02 23.24 -1.14
C THR A 51 2.24 22.17 -1.91
N LEU A 52 2.97 21.20 -2.47
CA LEU A 52 2.37 19.96 -2.95
C LEU A 52 2.23 19.00 -1.76
N ILE A 53 1.01 18.60 -1.48
CA ILE A 53 0.65 17.70 -0.37
C ILE A 53 0.40 16.32 -0.94
N VAL A 54 1.07 15.32 -0.41
CA VAL A 54 0.87 13.91 -0.77
C VAL A 54 0.68 13.09 0.50
N ILE A 55 -0.43 12.38 0.56
CA ILE A 55 -0.77 11.46 1.65
C ILE A 55 -0.94 10.08 1.05
N SER A 56 -0.15 9.12 1.52
CA SER A 56 -0.19 7.75 1.04
C SER A 56 -0.06 6.75 2.18
N GLY A 57 -0.73 5.61 2.07
CA GLY A 57 -0.31 4.41 2.80
C GLY A 57 0.96 3.84 2.18
N ASP A 58 1.72 3.09 2.96
CA ASP A 58 2.91 2.36 2.50
C ASP A 58 2.55 0.91 2.12
N HIS A 59 1.63 0.29 2.81
CA HIS A 59 1.12 -1.07 2.60
C HIS A 59 -0.26 -1.24 3.24
N GLY A 60 -0.90 -2.37 2.98
CA GLY A 60 -2.17 -2.73 3.60
C GLY A 60 -2.05 -3.13 5.07
N MET A 61 -3.20 -3.39 5.70
CA MET A 61 -3.31 -3.73 7.11
C MET A 61 -2.40 -4.89 7.51
N PRO A 62 -1.54 -4.75 8.54
CA PRO A 62 -0.73 -5.87 9.05
C PRO A 62 -1.59 -6.88 9.82
N GLY A 63 -1.09 -8.11 9.97
CA GLY A 63 -1.73 -9.16 10.76
C GLY A 63 -2.96 -9.81 10.12
N MET A 64 -3.45 -9.30 9.02
CA MET A 64 -4.62 -9.83 8.32
C MET A 64 -4.22 -10.62 7.06
N PRO A 65 -4.98 -11.66 6.69
CA PRO A 65 -4.82 -12.33 5.41
C PRO A 65 -4.83 -11.33 4.26
N HIS A 66 -4.01 -11.57 3.24
CA HIS A 66 -3.88 -10.73 2.04
C HIS A 66 -3.39 -9.29 2.30
N GLY A 67 -3.13 -8.89 3.54
CA GLY A 67 -2.65 -7.57 3.93
C GLY A 67 -1.15 -7.36 3.71
N LYS A 68 -0.50 -6.69 4.65
CA LYS A 68 0.96 -6.41 4.61
C LYS A 68 1.76 -7.65 4.22
N CYS A 69 2.78 -7.50 3.38
CA CYS A 69 3.66 -8.55 2.83
C CYS A 69 2.99 -9.46 1.78
N ASN A 70 1.79 -9.19 1.37
CA ASN A 70 1.11 -9.90 0.31
C ASN A 70 0.90 -9.00 -0.92
N LEU A 71 0.78 -9.61 -2.09
CA LEU A 71 0.63 -8.89 -3.36
C LEU A 71 -0.84 -8.82 -3.83
N TYR A 72 -1.79 -9.12 -2.96
CA TYR A 72 -3.22 -8.88 -3.21
C TYR A 72 -3.58 -7.40 -3.03
N ASP A 73 -4.70 -6.97 -3.56
CA ASP A 73 -5.16 -5.57 -3.47
C ASP A 73 -5.24 -5.06 -2.04
N PHE A 74 -5.60 -5.91 -1.08
CA PHE A 74 -5.63 -5.54 0.33
C PHE A 74 -4.24 -5.28 0.93
N GLY A 75 -3.19 -5.81 0.31
CA GLY A 75 -1.79 -5.60 0.70
C GLY A 75 -1.10 -4.46 -0.05
N THR A 76 -1.49 -4.21 -1.30
CA THR A 76 -0.80 -3.28 -2.20
C THR A 76 -1.65 -2.09 -2.66
N GLY A 77 -2.98 -2.18 -2.56
CA GLY A 77 -3.90 -1.10 -2.93
C GLY A 77 -4.01 -0.06 -1.83
N VAL A 78 -3.00 0.79 -1.69
CA VAL A 78 -2.94 1.83 -0.67
C VAL A 78 -3.69 3.09 -1.09
N SER A 79 -4.16 3.86 -0.11
CA SER A 79 -4.72 5.18 -0.36
C SER A 79 -3.64 6.13 -0.87
N LEU A 80 -3.97 6.94 -1.87
CA LEU A 80 -3.11 8.01 -2.37
C LEU A 80 -3.96 9.26 -2.59
N VAL A 81 -3.67 10.31 -1.86
CA VAL A 81 -4.32 11.62 -1.99
C VAL A 81 -3.26 12.66 -2.32
N ILE A 82 -3.50 13.45 -3.36
CA ILE A 82 -2.58 14.50 -3.78
C ILE A 82 -3.35 15.80 -3.91
N ALA A 83 -2.83 16.87 -3.30
CA ALA A 83 -3.40 18.21 -3.34
C ALA A 83 -2.30 19.27 -3.47
N GLY A 84 -2.63 20.43 -3.97
CA GLY A 84 -1.72 21.56 -4.13
C GLY A 84 -2.15 22.51 -5.25
N PRO A 85 -1.46 23.64 -5.42
CA PRO A 85 -1.91 24.72 -6.31
C PRO A 85 -2.01 24.32 -7.78
N MET A 86 -1.21 23.37 -8.25
CA MET A 86 -1.25 22.86 -9.63
C MET A 86 -2.17 21.64 -9.82
N VAL A 87 -2.74 21.13 -8.73
CA VAL A 87 -3.57 19.91 -8.76
C VAL A 87 -5.03 20.27 -8.97
N LYS A 88 -5.66 19.66 -9.96
CA LYS A 88 -7.12 19.76 -10.16
C LYS A 88 -7.82 18.82 -9.19
N GLY A 89 -8.14 19.33 -8.00
CA GLY A 89 -8.73 18.59 -6.91
C GLY A 89 -10.22 18.28 -7.09
N GLY A 90 -10.82 17.65 -6.06
CA GLY A 90 -12.25 17.36 -5.96
C GLY A 90 -12.73 16.21 -6.88
N ARG A 91 -11.84 15.33 -7.30
CA ARG A 91 -12.12 14.22 -8.22
C ARG A 91 -11.45 12.92 -7.79
N VAL A 92 -11.94 11.81 -8.30
CA VAL A 92 -11.32 10.49 -8.18
C VAL A 92 -10.69 10.11 -9.54
N VAL A 93 -9.50 9.55 -9.48
CA VAL A 93 -8.73 9.08 -10.62
C VAL A 93 -8.57 7.57 -10.50
N ASP A 94 -8.87 6.85 -11.58
CA ASP A 94 -8.87 5.38 -11.62
C ASP A 94 -7.63 4.81 -12.34
N ASP A 95 -6.68 5.68 -12.71
CA ASP A 95 -5.40 5.28 -13.29
C ASP A 95 -4.63 4.40 -12.33
N PHE A 96 -4.03 3.33 -12.83
CA PHE A 96 -3.10 2.57 -12.02
C PHE A 96 -1.84 3.37 -11.72
N VAL A 97 -1.52 3.50 -10.43
CA VAL A 97 -0.36 4.24 -9.94
C VAL A 97 0.54 3.31 -9.13
N ASN A 98 1.82 3.30 -9.47
CA ASN A 98 2.86 2.73 -8.62
C ASN A 98 3.55 3.88 -7.87
N LEU A 99 3.87 3.69 -6.59
CA LEU A 99 4.51 4.74 -5.77
C LEU A 99 5.89 5.17 -6.30
N THR A 100 6.52 4.38 -7.19
CA THR A 100 7.72 4.80 -7.94
C THR A 100 7.48 6.05 -8.80
N ALA A 101 6.23 6.37 -9.10
CA ALA A 101 5.85 7.58 -9.82
C ALA A 101 6.00 8.86 -8.98
N LEU A 102 6.06 8.77 -7.66
CA LEU A 102 6.10 9.95 -6.77
C LEU A 102 7.40 10.74 -6.93
N ALA A 103 8.55 10.06 -6.97
CA ALA A 103 9.83 10.73 -7.09
C ALA A 103 9.94 11.61 -8.37
N PRO A 104 9.67 11.10 -9.59
CA PRO A 104 9.66 11.94 -10.77
C PRO A 104 8.57 13.02 -10.73
N THR A 105 7.43 12.77 -10.08
CA THR A 105 6.38 13.79 -9.90
C THR A 105 6.88 14.95 -9.03
N PHE A 106 7.60 14.67 -7.95
CA PHE A 106 8.15 15.71 -7.07
C PHE A 106 9.21 16.54 -7.75
N LEU A 107 10.09 15.91 -8.53
CA LEU A 107 11.09 16.63 -9.31
C LEU A 107 10.45 17.57 -10.34
N GLU A 108 9.49 17.06 -11.10
CA GLU A 108 8.78 17.86 -12.10
C GLU A 108 7.99 19.01 -11.45
N ALA A 109 7.29 18.76 -10.34
CA ALA A 109 6.59 19.80 -9.58
C ALA A 109 7.53 20.89 -9.06
N GLY A 110 8.75 20.51 -8.68
CA GLY A 110 9.82 21.45 -8.27
C GLY A 110 10.58 22.08 -9.41
N GLY A 111 10.22 21.85 -10.68
CA GLY A 111 10.91 22.38 -11.84
C GLY A 111 12.30 21.77 -12.09
N VAL A 112 12.55 20.58 -11.56
CA VAL A 112 13.81 19.85 -11.71
C VAL A 112 13.67 18.77 -12.77
N ALA A 113 14.66 18.63 -13.64
CA ALA A 113 14.66 17.58 -14.66
C ALA A 113 14.69 16.18 -14.02
N VAL A 114 13.82 15.30 -14.52
CA VAL A 114 13.77 13.91 -14.07
C VAL A 114 14.94 13.14 -14.68
N PRO A 115 15.81 12.50 -13.87
CA PRO A 115 16.93 11.71 -14.40
C PRO A 115 16.45 10.47 -15.18
N ASP A 116 17.16 10.15 -16.27
CA ASP A 116 16.83 9.01 -17.16
C ASP A 116 16.86 7.64 -16.44
N VAL A 117 17.57 7.55 -15.32
CA VAL A 117 17.62 6.31 -14.51
C VAL A 117 16.30 6.03 -13.76
N MET A 118 15.42 7.01 -13.64
CA MET A 118 14.12 6.82 -12.99
C MET A 118 13.15 6.09 -13.91
N THR A 119 12.66 4.96 -13.46
CA THR A 119 11.70 4.12 -14.21
C THR A 119 10.24 4.51 -13.94
N GLY A 120 9.99 5.25 -12.85
CA GLY A 120 8.66 5.77 -12.53
C GLY A 120 8.23 6.85 -13.53
N ARG A 121 6.97 6.86 -13.90
CA ARG A 121 6.40 7.87 -14.80
C ARG A 121 5.66 8.92 -13.98
N SER A 122 6.05 10.20 -14.10
CA SER A 122 5.42 11.32 -13.38
C SER A 122 3.90 11.34 -13.51
N LEU A 123 3.24 11.76 -12.46
CA LEU A 123 1.79 11.95 -12.40
C LEU A 123 1.35 13.36 -12.80
N MET A 124 2.27 14.26 -13.16
CA MET A 124 1.91 15.66 -13.39
C MET A 124 0.84 15.85 -14.47
N SER A 125 0.89 15.08 -15.57
CA SER A 125 -0.15 15.11 -16.60
C SER A 125 -1.52 14.68 -16.11
N VAL A 126 -1.56 13.76 -15.14
CA VAL A 126 -2.80 13.32 -14.48
C VAL A 126 -3.28 14.39 -13.49
N LEU A 127 -2.37 14.94 -12.67
CA LEU A 127 -2.70 15.91 -11.62
C LEU A 127 -3.22 17.24 -12.17
N THR A 128 -2.68 17.69 -13.30
CA THR A 128 -3.10 18.95 -13.95
C THR A 128 -4.33 18.81 -14.86
N SER A 129 -4.75 17.59 -15.16
CA SER A 129 -5.96 17.30 -15.94
C SER A 129 -7.22 17.58 -15.13
N GLU A 130 -8.29 18.00 -15.78
CA GLU A 130 -9.62 18.18 -15.19
C GLU A 130 -10.49 16.91 -15.26
N LYS A 131 -10.03 15.86 -15.96
CA LYS A 131 -10.76 14.60 -16.12
C LYS A 131 -10.78 13.80 -14.81
N ALA A 132 -11.90 13.13 -14.54
CA ALA A 132 -12.05 12.10 -13.51
C ALA A 132 -12.05 10.70 -14.15
N GLY A 133 -11.98 9.66 -13.34
CA GLY A 133 -11.90 8.30 -13.82
C GLY A 133 -10.54 7.98 -14.44
N LEU A 134 -10.51 7.25 -15.54
CA LEU A 134 -9.28 6.99 -16.30
C LEU A 134 -8.85 8.24 -17.05
N VAL A 135 -7.78 8.86 -16.62
CA VAL A 135 -7.23 10.11 -17.18
C VAL A 135 -6.21 9.80 -18.27
N ASP A 136 -5.27 8.92 -17.97
CA ASP A 136 -4.21 8.48 -18.88
C ASP A 136 -4.48 7.04 -19.33
N PRO A 137 -4.88 6.84 -20.58
CA PRO A 137 -5.28 5.52 -21.10
C PRO A 137 -4.15 4.47 -21.10
N GLU A 138 -2.91 4.89 -20.89
CA GLU A 138 -1.78 3.97 -20.79
C GLU A 138 -1.56 3.46 -19.37
N ARG A 139 -2.22 4.05 -18.35
CA ARG A 139 -2.13 3.64 -16.94
C ARG A 139 -3.18 2.59 -16.59
N THR A 140 -3.25 1.52 -17.35
CA THR A 140 -4.24 0.44 -17.19
C THR A 140 -3.67 -0.81 -16.51
N TRP A 141 -2.45 -0.75 -16.02
CA TRP A 141 -1.81 -1.86 -15.33
C TRP A 141 -0.76 -1.37 -14.34
N VAL A 142 -0.46 -2.20 -13.35
CA VAL A 142 0.62 -1.98 -12.40
C VAL A 142 1.30 -3.31 -12.05
N VAL A 143 2.61 -3.26 -11.88
CA VAL A 143 3.41 -4.37 -11.36
C VAL A 143 3.83 -4.05 -9.94
N THR A 144 3.65 -5.00 -9.03
CA THR A 144 4.20 -4.95 -7.68
C THR A 144 5.09 -6.15 -7.42
N GLY A 145 5.93 -6.09 -6.42
CA GLY A 145 6.86 -7.17 -6.13
C GLY A 145 7.27 -7.25 -4.68
N ARG A 146 7.72 -8.44 -4.29
CA ARG A 146 8.30 -8.72 -2.99
C ARG A 146 9.47 -9.67 -3.16
N GLU A 147 10.57 -9.39 -2.46
CA GLU A 147 11.71 -10.31 -2.35
C GLU A 147 11.73 -10.98 -0.98
N ARG A 148 11.81 -10.19 0.07
CA ARG A 148 11.72 -10.62 1.46
C ARG A 148 11.10 -9.51 2.30
N HIS A 149 10.49 -9.88 3.42
CA HIS A 149 9.93 -8.91 4.35
C HIS A 149 10.96 -8.51 5.41
N VAL A 150 11.53 -9.51 6.10
CA VAL A 150 12.60 -9.33 7.09
C VAL A 150 13.71 -10.34 6.83
N GLU A 151 14.93 -10.03 7.29
CA GLU A 151 16.10 -10.87 7.07
C GLU A 151 15.93 -12.26 7.68
N SER A 152 15.40 -12.35 8.88
CA SER A 152 15.18 -13.59 9.64
C SER A 152 13.93 -14.37 9.25
N ALA A 153 13.20 -13.97 8.20
CA ALA A 153 11.97 -14.66 7.79
C ALA A 153 12.20 -16.13 7.35
N ARG A 154 13.40 -16.46 6.93
CA ARG A 154 13.80 -17.81 6.49
C ARG A 154 15.27 -18.02 6.83
N ASP A 155 15.65 -19.29 6.99
CA ASP A 155 17.04 -19.68 7.15
C ASP A 155 17.89 -19.10 6.01
N ASP A 156 19.15 -18.78 6.30
CA ASP A 156 20.09 -18.20 5.34
C ASP A 156 19.61 -16.91 4.65
N MET A 157 18.68 -16.18 5.27
CA MET A 157 18.06 -14.97 4.71
C MET A 157 17.46 -15.19 3.31
N LEU A 158 17.02 -16.40 2.99
CA LEU A 158 16.48 -16.75 1.68
C LEU A 158 15.27 -15.86 1.31
N PRO A 159 15.25 -15.28 0.12
CA PRO A 159 14.09 -14.50 -0.34
C PRO A 159 12.91 -15.42 -0.71
N TYR A 160 11.72 -14.83 -0.78
CA TYR A 160 10.55 -15.43 -1.41
C TYR A 160 10.08 -14.50 -2.53
N PRO A 161 10.73 -14.56 -3.69
CA PRO A 161 10.49 -13.63 -4.77
C PRO A 161 9.10 -13.83 -5.38
N GLN A 162 8.33 -12.76 -5.39
CA GLN A 162 7.00 -12.71 -5.99
C GLN A 162 6.87 -11.48 -6.87
N ARG A 163 6.06 -11.59 -7.92
CA ARG A 163 5.60 -10.45 -8.73
C ARG A 163 4.10 -10.56 -8.94
N SER A 164 3.43 -9.43 -8.94
CA SER A 164 2.05 -9.37 -9.41
C SER A 164 1.89 -8.40 -10.56
N LEU A 165 0.95 -8.70 -11.40
CA LEU A 165 0.43 -7.80 -12.44
C LEU A 165 -1.06 -7.60 -12.18
N SER A 166 -1.46 -6.35 -11.95
CA SER A 166 -2.86 -5.97 -11.81
C SER A 166 -3.31 -5.18 -13.04
N THR A 167 -4.47 -5.51 -13.55
CA THR A 167 -5.20 -4.82 -14.62
C THR A 167 -6.65 -4.59 -14.17
N PRO A 168 -7.49 -3.85 -14.89
CA PRO A 168 -8.89 -3.64 -14.51
C PRO A 168 -9.72 -4.92 -14.33
N THR A 169 -9.29 -6.03 -14.95
CA THR A 169 -10.07 -7.28 -14.99
C THR A 169 -9.31 -8.50 -14.45
N HIS A 170 -8.01 -8.43 -14.27
CA HIS A 170 -7.19 -9.57 -13.86
C HIS A 170 -6.12 -9.15 -12.86
N HIS A 171 -5.86 -10.05 -11.94
CA HIS A 171 -4.75 -9.97 -11.01
C HIS A 171 -3.98 -11.30 -11.07
N LEU A 172 -2.73 -11.27 -11.51
CA LEU A 172 -1.85 -12.42 -11.59
C LEU A 172 -0.74 -12.27 -10.55
N ILE A 173 -0.52 -13.32 -9.75
CA ILE A 173 0.62 -13.40 -8.82
C ILE A 173 1.47 -14.59 -9.22
N ILE A 174 2.78 -14.39 -9.36
CA ILE A 174 3.76 -15.42 -9.66
C ILE A 174 4.72 -15.56 -8.48
N ASN A 175 4.83 -16.78 -7.95
CA ASN A 175 5.84 -17.18 -6.98
C ASN A 175 6.98 -17.86 -7.73
N PHE A 176 8.20 -17.34 -7.62
CA PHE A 176 9.36 -17.89 -8.32
C PHE A 176 10.02 -19.03 -7.56
N GLU A 177 9.77 -19.13 -6.27
CA GLU A 177 10.31 -20.17 -5.38
C GLU A 177 9.17 -20.77 -4.53
N PRO A 178 8.21 -21.48 -5.17
CA PRO A 178 6.97 -21.91 -4.52
C PRO A 178 7.19 -22.95 -3.40
N ASP A 179 8.31 -23.66 -3.41
CA ASP A 179 8.65 -24.66 -2.41
C ASP A 179 9.20 -24.07 -1.10
N ARG A 180 9.53 -22.77 -1.10
CA ARG A 180 9.98 -22.08 0.11
C ARG A 180 8.79 -21.69 0.98
N TRP A 181 9.05 -21.50 2.28
CA TRP A 181 8.06 -20.99 3.21
C TRP A 181 7.53 -19.63 2.75
N PRO A 182 6.20 -19.48 2.49
CA PRO A 182 5.65 -18.27 1.86
C PRO A 182 5.49 -17.08 2.82
N MET A 183 5.43 -17.33 4.14
CA MET A 183 5.18 -16.28 5.12
C MET A 183 6.37 -15.32 5.22
N GLY A 184 6.08 -14.04 5.34
CA GLY A 184 7.08 -13.01 5.51
C GLY A 184 7.51 -12.75 6.95
N ASN A 185 6.87 -13.41 7.92
CA ASN A 185 7.20 -13.26 9.32
C ASN A 185 8.28 -14.26 9.73
N PRO A 186 9.25 -13.87 10.56
CA PRO A 186 10.21 -14.78 11.11
C PRO A 186 9.53 -15.87 11.94
N TYR A 187 10.17 -17.02 12.05
CA TYR A 187 9.69 -18.09 12.94
C TYR A 187 9.81 -17.69 14.42
N GLU A 188 10.79 -16.85 14.72
CA GLU A 188 11.02 -16.31 16.05
C GLU A 188 10.72 -14.82 16.06
N LEU A 189 9.66 -14.47 16.75
CA LEU A 189 9.35 -13.08 17.11
C LEU A 189 10.01 -12.77 18.44
N ASP A 190 11.21 -12.63 18.72
CA ASP A 190 11.82 -12.25 20.00
C ASP A 190 12.33 -13.36 20.94
N GLY A 191 12.48 -14.57 20.44
CA GLY A 191 12.94 -15.70 21.26
C GLY A 191 11.88 -16.24 22.26
N SER A 192 10.64 -15.78 22.17
CA SER A 192 9.53 -16.24 23.03
C SER A 192 8.57 -17.21 22.32
N VAL A 193 8.69 -17.36 21.00
CA VAL A 193 7.82 -18.26 20.23
C VAL A 193 8.57 -19.58 19.99
N THR A 194 8.19 -20.59 20.74
CA THR A 194 8.49 -21.99 20.44
C THR A 194 8.02 -22.32 19.02
N GLU A 195 8.73 -23.22 18.34
CA GLU A 195 8.39 -23.70 16.99
C GLU A 195 6.87 -23.79 16.78
N PRO A 196 6.35 -23.27 15.67
CA PRO A 196 4.91 -23.36 15.41
C PRO A 196 4.49 -24.82 15.41
N THR A 197 3.49 -25.16 16.21
CA THR A 197 2.97 -26.53 16.24
C THR A 197 2.55 -26.97 14.83
N PRO A 198 2.64 -28.28 14.50
CA PRO A 198 2.17 -28.79 13.21
C PRO A 198 0.72 -28.36 12.88
N GLU A 199 -0.12 -28.20 13.90
CA GLU A 199 -1.49 -27.70 13.77
C GLU A 199 -1.54 -26.22 13.36
N ALA A 200 -0.69 -25.35 13.93
CA ALA A 200 -0.59 -23.96 13.54
C ALA A 200 -0.08 -23.81 12.09
N LEU A 201 0.82 -24.70 11.65
CA LEU A 201 1.29 -24.76 10.27
C LEU A 201 0.19 -25.23 9.31
N THR A 202 -0.62 -26.19 9.72
CA THR A 202 -1.73 -26.72 8.92
C THR A 202 -2.84 -25.67 8.75
N ASN A 203 -3.20 -24.98 9.81
CA ASN A 203 -4.19 -23.91 9.76
C ASN A 203 -3.74 -22.69 8.94
N ARG A 204 -2.44 -22.41 8.88
CA ARG A 204 -1.89 -21.33 8.04
C ARG A 204 -1.80 -21.68 6.55
N LYS A 205 -1.69 -22.97 6.21
CA LYS A 205 -1.73 -23.45 4.80
C LYS A 205 -3.12 -23.39 4.18
N SER A 206 -4.17 -23.37 4.99
CA SER A 206 -5.57 -23.32 4.51
C SER A 206 -6.07 -21.90 4.23
N VAL A 207 -5.25 -20.88 4.38
CA VAL A 207 -5.57 -19.46 4.17
C VAL A 207 -4.80 -18.88 2.96
N VAL A 208 -4.40 -19.72 2.02
CA VAL A 208 -3.80 -19.29 0.73
C VAL A 208 -4.83 -19.41 -0.37
#